data_5840ca325e3e79473059c1fd2e2cf0b0
#
_entry.id   5840ca325e3e79473059c1fd2e2cf0b0
#
_cell.length_a   1.000
_cell.length_b   1.000
_cell.length_c   1.000
_cell.angle_alpha   90.00
_cell.angle_beta   90.00
_cell.angle_gamma   90.00
#
_symmetry.space_group_name_H-M   'P 1'
#
loop_
_entity.id
_entity.type
_entity.pdbx_description
1 polymer ?
#
loop_
_entity_poly.entity_id
_entity_poly.type
_entity_poly.pdbx_seq_one_letter_code
_entity_poly.pdbx_strand_id
1 'polypeptide(L)'
;MAYYVYILASRRDGAIYVGITNDLVQRVYEHRIKAVPGFTAKYNIARLVWFEAYDDPISAISREKELKKWKRDWKVQLIEAQNPEWNGIDLQLRSRSRDSGSALRAPRNDN
;
A
#
# COMPACT_ATOMS: atom_id res chain seq x y z
N MET A 1 8.95 1.95 16.00
CA MET A 1 8.67 1.03 14.89
C MET A 1 7.46 1.51 14.12
N ALA A 2 7.48 1.38 12.84
CA ALA A 2 6.37 1.86 12.03
C ALA A 2 5.45 0.72 11.60
N TYR A 3 4.19 1.05 11.43
CA TYR A 3 3.19 0.11 10.92
C TYR A 3 2.59 0.75 9.68
N TYR A 4 2.27 -0.06 8.68
CA TYR A 4 1.80 0.45 7.40
C TYR A 4 0.48 -0.17 7.03
N VAL A 5 -0.45 0.67 6.58
CA VAL A 5 -1.66 0.20 5.92
C VAL A 5 -1.40 0.42 4.44
N TYR A 6 -1.67 -0.58 3.63
CA TYR A 6 -1.33 -0.50 2.20
C TYR A 6 -2.45 -1.05 1.33
N ILE A 7 -2.44 -0.63 0.07
CA ILE A 7 -3.36 -1.15 -0.91
C ILE A 7 -2.55 -1.69 -2.08
N LEU A 8 -2.83 -2.94 -2.44
CA LEU A 8 -2.26 -3.56 -3.62
C LEU A 8 -3.33 -3.67 -4.70
N ALA A 9 -2.91 -3.62 -5.95
CA ALA A 9 -3.82 -3.79 -7.07
C ALA A 9 -3.24 -4.78 -8.06
N SER A 10 -4.11 -5.44 -8.83
CA SER A 10 -3.65 -6.31 -9.90
C SER A 10 -3.22 -5.47 -11.11
N ARG A 11 -3.88 -4.35 -11.34
CA ARG A 11 -3.59 -3.42 -12.41
C ARG A 11 -4.44 -2.19 -12.17
N ARG A 12 -4.28 -1.18 -13.02
CA ARG A 12 -5.13 0.01 -12.94
C ARG A 12 -6.59 -0.43 -13.04
N ASP A 13 -7.39 0.07 -12.13
CA ASP A 13 -8.82 -0.27 -12.02
C ASP A 13 -9.09 -1.76 -11.85
N GLY A 14 -8.10 -2.52 -11.44
CA GLY A 14 -8.26 -3.95 -11.23
C GLY A 14 -8.69 -4.29 -9.81
N ALA A 15 -8.51 -5.55 -9.45
CA ALA A 15 -8.82 -6.01 -8.11
C ALA A 15 -7.87 -5.37 -7.11
N ILE A 16 -8.36 -5.06 -5.91
CA ILE A 16 -7.56 -4.42 -4.87
C ILE A 16 -7.62 -5.20 -3.58
N TYR A 17 -6.58 -5.03 -2.77
CA TYR A 17 -6.46 -5.70 -1.48
C TYR A 17 -5.90 -4.71 -0.47
N VAL A 18 -6.54 -4.60 0.69
CA VAL A 18 -6.07 -3.73 1.77
C VAL A 18 -5.40 -4.62 2.82
N GLY A 19 -4.20 -4.24 3.24
CA GLY A 19 -3.46 -5.01 4.24
C GLY A 19 -2.74 -4.11 5.23
N ILE A 20 -2.13 -4.75 6.22
CA ILE A 20 -1.37 -4.07 7.26
C ILE A 20 -0.11 -4.87 7.52
N THR A 21 1.00 -4.18 7.78
CA THR A 21 2.27 -4.85 8.05
C THR A 21 3.20 -3.90 8.81
N ASN A 22 4.18 -4.46 9.51
CA ASN A 22 5.23 -3.64 10.08
C ASN A 22 6.50 -3.68 9.22
N ASP A 23 6.44 -4.34 8.07
CA ASP A 23 7.57 -4.39 7.15
C ASP A 23 7.04 -4.37 5.72
N LEU A 24 6.83 -3.17 5.22
CA LEU A 24 6.18 -2.98 3.92
C LEU A 24 7.00 -3.56 2.77
N VAL A 25 8.30 -3.33 2.78
CA VAL A 25 9.17 -3.82 1.70
C VAL A 25 9.10 -5.34 1.60
N GLN A 26 9.26 -6.01 2.74
CA GLN A 26 9.21 -7.46 2.76
C GLN A 26 7.84 -7.99 2.35
N ARG A 27 6.79 -7.36 2.84
CA ARG A 27 5.43 -7.83 2.54
C ARG A 27 5.09 -7.68 1.05
N VAL A 28 5.48 -6.56 0.45
CA VAL A 28 5.23 -6.35 -0.98
C VAL A 28 6.00 -7.38 -1.80
N TYR A 29 7.25 -7.67 -1.40
CA TYR A 29 8.04 -8.68 -2.07
C TYR A 29 7.35 -10.05 -1.98
N GLU A 30 6.85 -10.40 -0.80
CA GLU A 30 6.16 -11.68 -0.60
C GLU A 30 4.93 -11.80 -1.50
N HIS A 31 4.20 -10.72 -1.69
CA HIS A 31 3.04 -10.76 -2.60
C HIS A 31 3.49 -10.94 -4.05
N ARG A 32 4.61 -10.31 -4.43
CA ARG A 32 5.10 -10.42 -5.80
C ARG A 32 5.50 -11.84 -6.16
N ILE A 33 6.13 -12.55 -5.22
CA ILE A 33 6.55 -13.93 -5.48
C ILE A 33 5.47 -14.93 -5.08
N LYS A 34 4.30 -14.43 -4.71
CA LYS A 34 3.14 -15.25 -4.35
C LYS A 34 3.41 -16.17 -3.15
N ALA A 35 4.29 -15.71 -2.24
CA ALA A 35 4.54 -16.44 -1.01
C ALA A 35 3.38 -16.35 -0.03
N VAL A 36 2.51 -15.34 -0.20
CA VAL A 36 1.30 -15.21 0.59
C VAL A 36 0.19 -15.90 -0.18
N PRO A 37 -0.31 -17.04 0.31
CA PRO A 37 -1.33 -17.77 -0.43
C PRO A 37 -2.68 -17.09 -0.33
N GLY A 38 -3.60 -17.46 -1.21
CA GLY A 38 -4.97 -17.00 -1.14
C GLY A 38 -5.30 -15.99 -2.22
N PHE A 39 -6.14 -15.02 -1.85
CA PHE A 39 -6.74 -14.08 -2.79
C PHE A 39 -5.71 -13.32 -3.63
N THR A 40 -4.69 -12.75 -3.00
CA THR A 40 -3.73 -11.94 -3.75
C THR A 40 -2.92 -12.76 -4.74
N ALA A 41 -2.52 -13.98 -4.34
CA ALA A 41 -1.76 -14.84 -5.25
C ALA A 41 -2.64 -15.30 -6.40
N LYS A 42 -3.89 -15.65 -6.11
CA LYS A 42 -4.81 -16.14 -7.13
C LYS A 42 -5.10 -15.11 -8.20
N TYR A 43 -5.23 -13.85 -7.82
CA TYR A 43 -5.61 -12.80 -8.77
C TYR A 43 -4.47 -11.87 -9.14
N ASN A 44 -3.23 -12.26 -8.83
CA ASN A 44 -2.04 -11.46 -9.20
C ASN A 44 -2.08 -10.04 -8.63
N ILE A 45 -2.52 -9.89 -7.39
CA ILE A 45 -2.63 -8.59 -6.77
C ILE A 45 -1.33 -8.32 -6.03
N ALA A 46 -0.40 -7.64 -6.68
CA ALA A 46 0.93 -7.42 -6.13
C ALA A 46 1.50 -6.03 -6.37
N ARG A 47 0.75 -5.17 -7.06
CA ARG A 47 1.24 -3.83 -7.35
C ARG A 47 0.90 -2.91 -6.19
N LEU A 48 1.89 -2.34 -5.52
CA LEU A 48 1.65 -1.41 -4.42
C LEU A 48 1.23 -0.07 -5.00
N VAL A 49 0.01 0.37 -4.73
CA VAL A 49 -0.52 1.61 -5.29
C VAL A 49 -0.79 2.69 -4.24
N TRP A 50 -0.76 2.33 -2.96
CA TRP A 50 -0.99 3.29 -1.90
C TRP A 50 -0.51 2.73 -0.55
N PHE A 51 0.03 3.58 0.32
CA PHE A 51 0.30 3.19 1.69
C PHE A 51 0.32 4.39 2.61
N GLU A 52 0.17 4.12 3.90
CA GLU A 52 0.16 5.15 4.94
C GLU A 52 0.88 4.57 6.16
N ALA A 53 1.74 5.36 6.79
CA ALA A 53 2.54 4.91 7.93
C ALA A 53 1.93 5.40 9.23
N TYR A 54 2.04 4.56 10.26
CA TYR A 54 1.55 4.87 11.60
C TYR A 54 2.62 4.51 12.63
N ASP A 55 2.64 5.25 13.73
CA ASP A 55 3.62 4.98 14.78
C ASP A 55 3.16 3.85 15.70
N ASP A 56 1.87 3.59 15.79
CA ASP A 56 1.36 2.56 16.69
C ASP A 56 0.46 1.57 15.96
N PRO A 57 0.37 0.34 16.48
CA PRO A 57 -0.42 -0.67 15.79
C PRO A 57 -1.93 -0.43 15.88
N ILE A 58 -2.40 0.18 16.95
CA ILE A 58 -3.85 0.36 17.12
C ILE A 58 -4.42 1.29 16.06
N SER A 59 -3.74 2.41 15.81
CA SER A 59 -4.18 3.34 14.77
C SER A 59 -4.14 2.67 13.40
N ALA A 60 -3.09 1.90 13.14
CA ALA A 60 -2.96 1.22 11.86
C ALA A 60 -4.06 0.19 11.67
N ILE A 61 -4.35 -0.60 12.70
CA ILE A 61 -5.40 -1.61 12.64
C ILE A 61 -6.76 -0.95 12.41
N SER A 62 -7.02 0.16 13.11
CA SER A 62 -8.28 0.87 12.94
C SER A 62 -8.45 1.35 11.50
N ARG A 63 -7.38 1.89 10.92
CA ARG A 63 -7.42 2.39 9.55
C ARG A 63 -7.65 1.25 8.57
N GLU A 64 -6.95 0.14 8.77
CA GLU A 64 -7.09 -1.01 7.89
C GLU A 64 -8.54 -1.52 7.91
N LYS A 65 -9.13 -1.62 9.09
CA LYS A 65 -10.51 -2.06 9.21
C LYS A 65 -11.48 -1.08 8.56
N GLU A 66 -11.22 0.21 8.74
CA GLU A 66 -12.03 1.25 8.14
C GLU A 66 -12.02 1.13 6.61
N LEU A 67 -10.82 1.03 6.04
CA LEU A 67 -10.69 0.94 4.59
C LEU A 67 -11.35 -0.32 4.03
N LYS A 68 -11.28 -1.42 4.76
CA LYS A 68 -11.91 -2.65 4.29
C LYS A 68 -13.43 -2.54 4.23
N LYS A 69 -14.02 -1.65 5.01
CA LYS A 69 -15.47 -1.45 5.00
C LYS A 69 -15.92 -0.46 3.93
N TRP A 70 -15.00 0.32 3.39
CA TRP A 70 -15.35 1.33 2.40
C TRP A 70 -15.84 0.69 1.11
N LYS A 71 -16.72 1.41 0.41
CA LYS A 71 -17.10 1.02 -0.94
C LYS A 71 -15.88 1.14 -1.83
N ARG A 72 -15.87 0.36 -2.90
CA ARG A 72 -14.76 0.39 -3.84
C ARG A 72 -14.46 1.80 -4.35
N ASP A 73 -15.50 2.56 -4.68
CA ASP A 73 -15.30 3.92 -5.21
C ASP A 73 -14.49 4.79 -4.29
N TRP A 74 -14.69 4.67 -2.99
CA TRP A 74 -13.97 5.46 -2.02
C TRP A 74 -12.50 5.05 -1.96
N LYS A 75 -12.23 3.76 -2.09
CA LYS A 75 -10.84 3.28 -2.12
C LYS A 75 -10.15 3.75 -3.39
N VAL A 76 -10.85 3.74 -4.51
CA VAL A 76 -10.32 4.22 -5.77
C VAL A 76 -9.97 5.71 -5.66
N GLN A 77 -10.84 6.51 -5.06
CA GLN A 77 -10.57 7.93 -4.86
C GLN A 77 -9.35 8.14 -3.98
N LEU A 78 -9.20 7.33 -2.94
CA LEU A 78 -8.04 7.43 -2.05
C LEU A 78 -6.75 7.14 -2.81
N ILE A 79 -6.74 6.11 -3.63
CA ILE A 79 -5.57 5.79 -4.44
C ILE A 79 -5.27 6.93 -5.40
N GLU A 80 -6.26 7.38 -6.12
CA GLU A 80 -6.04 8.34 -7.22
C GLU A 80 -5.75 9.74 -6.73
N ALA A 81 -6.07 10.06 -5.50
CA ALA A 81 -5.69 11.35 -4.95
C ALA A 81 -4.18 11.54 -4.94
N GLN A 82 -3.42 10.46 -4.82
CA GLN A 82 -1.96 10.52 -4.79
C GLN A 82 -1.32 9.78 -5.96
N ASN A 83 -2.05 8.90 -6.60
CA ASN A 83 -1.49 8.02 -7.63
C ASN A 83 -2.52 7.79 -8.73
N PRO A 84 -2.83 8.83 -9.52
CA PRO A 84 -3.93 8.75 -10.49
C PRO A 84 -3.79 7.67 -11.54
N GLU A 85 -2.57 7.24 -11.83
CA GLU A 85 -2.35 6.22 -12.83
C GLU A 85 -2.19 4.82 -12.26
N TRP A 86 -2.25 4.68 -10.94
CA TRP A 86 -2.05 3.40 -10.25
C TRP A 86 -0.69 2.78 -10.56
N ASN A 87 0.34 3.61 -10.64
CA ASN A 87 1.68 3.12 -10.88
C ASN A 87 2.19 2.36 -9.67
N GLY A 88 2.96 1.31 -9.90
CA GLY A 88 3.57 0.58 -8.81
C GLY A 88 4.58 1.45 -8.09
N ILE A 89 4.50 1.51 -6.77
CA ILE A 89 5.43 2.27 -5.96
C ILE A 89 6.66 1.42 -5.70
N ASP A 90 7.84 1.91 -6.09
CA ASP A 90 9.07 1.18 -5.93
C ASP A 90 9.77 1.59 -4.64
N LEU A 91 9.52 0.81 -3.59
CA LEU A 91 10.06 1.12 -2.28
C LEU A 91 11.58 0.97 -2.21
N GLN A 92 12.14 0.04 -2.97
CA GLN A 92 13.57 -0.16 -2.94
C GLN A 92 14.31 0.98 -3.60
N LEU A 93 13.80 1.48 -4.68
CA LEU A 93 14.40 2.63 -5.34
C LEU A 93 14.34 3.83 -4.42
N ARG A 94 13.23 4.02 -3.75
CA ARG A 94 13.09 5.14 -2.82
C ARG A 94 14.03 4.99 -1.65
N SER A 95 14.21 3.79 -1.15
CA SER A 95 15.13 3.57 -0.05
C SER A 95 16.55 3.89 -0.45
N ARG A 96 16.91 3.58 -1.67
CA ARG A 96 18.26 3.84 -2.10
C ARG A 96 18.53 5.29 -2.35
N SER A 97 17.55 6.05 -2.74
CA SER A 97 17.77 7.46 -2.93
C SER A 97 17.30 8.19 -1.70
N ARG A 98 17.84 7.80 -0.56
CA ARG A 98 17.43 8.33 0.63
C ARG A 98 17.64 9.73 0.82
N ASP A 99 18.43 10.38 0.09
CA ASP A 99 18.48 11.76 0.21
C ASP A 99 17.20 12.36 -0.19
N SER A 100 16.37 11.69 -0.92
CA SER A 100 15.06 12.18 -1.16
C SER A 100 14.08 11.46 -0.30
N GLY A 101 14.50 11.08 0.83
CA GLY A 101 13.62 10.41 1.74
C GLY A 101 12.41 11.20 2.08
N SER A 102 12.48 12.49 1.95
CA SER A 102 11.30 13.25 2.19
C SER A 102 10.21 12.91 1.21
N ALA A 103 10.54 12.43 0.07
CA ALA A 103 9.52 12.07 -0.88
C ALA A 103 8.69 10.90 -0.41
N LEU A 104 9.23 10.14 0.49
CA LEU A 104 8.52 9.07 1.01
C LEU A 104 7.35 9.52 1.73
N ARG A 105 7.42 10.57 2.45
CA ARG A 105 6.37 10.94 3.20
C ARG A 105 5.62 11.85 2.53
N ALA A 106 6.14 12.43 1.65
CA ALA A 106 5.42 13.34 0.98
C ALA A 106 4.20 12.84 0.46
N PRO A 107 4.12 11.85 0.36
CA PRO A 107 2.85 11.53 0.00
C PRO A 107 2.10 11.72 1.17
N ARG A 108 2.13 12.16 1.72
CA ARG A 108 1.52 12.21 2.80
C ARG A 108 1.10 13.25 3.19
N ASN A 109 1.70 13.48 2.96
CA ASN A 109 1.37 14.07 3.20
C ASN A 109 0.93 14.69 3.17
N ASP A 110 1.27 14.94 3.25
CA ASP A 110 1.01 15.20 3.14
C ASP A 110 0.45 15.41 2.97
N ASN A 111 0.56 15.43 3.07
CA ASN A 111 0.20 15.26 2.89
C ASN A 111 -0.12 15.29 2.81
#